data_d3faff28ec6b15a4bfb95d3eab42da35
#
_entry.id   d3faff28ec6b15a4bfb95d3eab42da35
#
_cell.length_a   1.000
_cell.length_b   1.000
_cell.length_c   1.000
_cell.angle_alpha   90.00
_cell.angle_beta   90.00
_cell.angle_gamma   90.00
#
_symmetry.space_group_name_H-M   'P 1'
#
loop_
_entity.id
_entity.type
_entity.pdbx_description
1 polymer ?
#
loop_
_entity_poly.entity_id
_entity_poly.type
_entity_poly.pdbx_seq_one_letter_code
_entity_poly.pdbx_strand_id
1 'polypeptide(L)'
;MGYLRAGFVVDGCDIADRPNYPFPYHHGDALAYLAALITSGEIRRYAFVHASPPCQHGCALTVGTNASQGWGRVHVDLVAPVRELLERTGLPYVIEQPNGRAAIRKDLTLCGEMFGLGVIRHRNFELGGWTAPQPVHLPHRGRVRGYRHGRFYDGPYVAAYGNGGGKPSVPELQAAMGITWTDVREELTEAIPPAYSEWIGRAALAALAPVMEVAA
;
A
#
# COMPACT_ATOMS: atom_id res chain seq x y z
N MET A 1 5.54 -9.27 3.04
CA MET A 1 5.55 -10.60 2.35
C MET A 1 5.83 -10.47 0.84
N GLY A 2 5.21 -9.54 0.10
CA GLY A 2 5.45 -9.45 -1.34
C GLY A 2 6.91 -9.10 -1.68
N TYR A 3 7.49 -8.10 -1.04
CA TYR A 3 8.91 -7.77 -1.24
C TYR A 3 9.85 -8.91 -0.87
N LEU A 4 9.55 -9.68 0.20
CA LEU A 4 10.32 -10.90 0.51
C LEU A 4 10.27 -11.90 -0.65
N ARG A 5 9.09 -12.14 -1.23
CA ARG A 5 8.94 -13.04 -2.40
C ARG A 5 9.68 -12.53 -3.64
N ALA A 6 9.86 -11.21 -3.74
CA ALA A 6 10.67 -10.60 -4.78
C ALA A 6 12.19 -10.69 -4.52
N GLY A 7 12.62 -11.07 -3.30
CA GLY A 7 14.03 -11.26 -2.93
C GLY A 7 14.62 -10.19 -2.01
N PHE A 8 13.80 -9.26 -1.48
CA PHE A 8 14.25 -8.25 -0.52
C PHE A 8 14.25 -8.78 0.91
N VAL A 9 15.20 -8.35 1.71
CA VAL A 9 15.08 -8.32 3.17
C VAL A 9 14.25 -7.09 3.55
N VAL A 10 13.29 -7.24 4.47
CA VAL A 10 12.28 -6.21 4.73
C VAL A 10 12.31 -5.80 6.20
N ASP A 11 12.39 -4.51 6.45
CA ASP A 11 12.12 -3.89 7.75
C ASP A 11 10.86 -3.03 7.67
N GLY A 12 10.11 -2.90 8.75
CA GLY A 12 8.89 -2.10 8.81
C GLY A 12 8.95 -1.00 9.87
N CYS A 13 8.17 0.06 9.65
CA CYS A 13 7.93 1.11 10.63
C CYS A 13 6.46 1.56 10.56
N ASP A 14 5.80 1.67 11.71
CA ASP A 14 4.44 2.20 11.84
C ASP A 14 4.29 2.83 13.23
N ILE A 15 3.44 3.83 13.35
CA ILE A 15 3.11 4.45 14.64
C ILE A 15 2.21 3.56 15.49
N ALA A 16 1.44 2.65 14.90
CA ALA A 16 0.65 1.67 15.60
C ALA A 16 1.47 0.43 15.91
N ASP A 17 1.20 -0.21 17.05
CA ASP A 17 1.74 -1.52 17.34
C ASP A 17 1.17 -2.56 16.37
N ARG A 18 2.06 -3.35 15.73
CA ARG A 18 1.71 -4.36 14.72
C ARG A 18 2.29 -5.73 15.10
N PRO A 19 1.77 -6.39 16.16
CA PRO A 19 2.36 -7.61 16.68
C PRO A 19 2.39 -8.78 15.69
N ASN A 20 1.53 -8.76 14.69
CA ASN A 20 1.48 -9.76 13.62
C ASN A 20 2.37 -9.41 12.40
N TYR A 21 3.14 -8.32 12.47
CA TYR A 21 4.04 -7.97 11.37
C TYR A 21 5.18 -8.99 11.30
N PRO A 22 5.42 -9.66 10.15
CA PRO A 22 6.27 -10.85 10.11
C PRO A 22 7.77 -10.56 9.92
N PHE A 23 8.21 -9.31 10.06
CA PHE A 23 9.59 -8.87 9.85
C PHE A 23 10.09 -7.99 10.99
N PRO A 24 11.39 -7.64 11.06
CA PRO A 24 11.88 -6.61 11.94
C PRO A 24 11.05 -5.34 11.84
N TYR A 25 10.71 -4.76 12.99
CA TYR A 25 9.70 -3.71 13.08
C TYR A 25 10.13 -2.61 14.03
N HIS A 26 10.03 -1.37 13.60
CA HIS A 26 10.21 -0.18 14.41
C HIS A 26 8.84 0.41 14.75
N HIS A 27 8.46 0.38 16.03
CA HIS A 27 7.24 1.03 16.52
C HIS A 27 7.55 2.51 16.77
N GLY A 28 7.04 3.41 15.93
CA GLY A 28 7.28 4.84 16.05
C GLY A 28 6.82 5.65 14.83
N ASP A 29 7.04 6.96 14.92
CA ASP A 29 6.75 7.87 13.82
C ASP A 29 7.70 7.61 12.63
N ALA A 30 7.13 7.26 11.49
CA ALA A 30 7.89 6.89 10.30
C ALA A 30 8.69 8.06 9.69
N LEU A 31 8.20 9.31 9.82
CA LEU A 31 8.94 10.49 9.36
C LEU A 31 10.16 10.74 10.23
N ALA A 32 10.00 10.64 11.55
CA ALA A 32 11.09 10.78 12.50
C ALA A 32 12.13 9.66 12.32
N TYR A 33 11.68 8.42 12.15
CA TYR A 33 12.54 7.27 11.92
C TYR A 33 13.35 7.41 10.61
N LEU A 34 12.69 7.77 9.52
CA LEU A 34 13.37 7.99 8.23
C LEU A 34 14.38 9.14 8.30
N ALA A 35 14.02 10.25 8.98
CA ALA A 35 14.94 11.37 9.19
C ALA A 35 16.17 10.97 10.02
N ALA A 36 15.99 10.13 11.03
CA ALA A 36 17.10 9.59 11.83
C ALA A 36 18.04 8.70 11.00
N LEU A 37 17.48 7.79 10.18
CA LEU A 37 18.27 6.95 9.27
C LEU A 37 19.07 7.78 8.25
N ILE A 38 18.50 8.87 7.73
CA ILE A 38 19.21 9.79 6.83
C ILE A 38 20.36 10.48 7.57
N THR A 39 20.10 11.01 8.77
CA THR A 39 21.07 11.78 9.56
C THR A 39 22.23 10.92 10.04
N SER A 40 21.97 9.68 10.45
CA SER A 40 23.00 8.72 10.86
C SER A 40 23.78 8.11 9.69
N GLY A 41 23.24 8.22 8.47
CA GLY A 41 23.78 7.54 7.29
C GLY A 41 23.41 6.07 7.19
N GLU A 42 22.64 5.52 8.13
CA GLU A 42 22.18 4.13 8.10
C GLU A 42 21.21 3.84 6.94
N ILE A 43 20.59 4.88 6.37
CA ILE A 43 19.74 4.75 5.19
C ILE A 43 20.44 4.04 4.02
N ARG A 44 21.76 4.10 3.93
CA ARG A 44 22.57 3.43 2.90
C ARG A 44 22.53 1.91 2.95
N ARG A 45 22.03 1.32 4.04
CA ARG A 45 21.82 -0.13 4.17
C ARG A 45 20.61 -0.63 3.36
N TYR A 46 19.76 0.29 2.94
CA TYR A 46 18.55 -0.02 2.19
C TYR A 46 18.76 0.23 0.70
N ALA A 47 18.23 -0.65 -0.12
CA ALA A 47 18.24 -0.51 -1.57
C ALA A 47 17.00 0.24 -2.11
N PHE A 48 15.94 0.32 -1.28
CA PHE A 48 14.63 0.76 -1.73
C PHE A 48 13.74 1.15 -0.54
N VAL A 49 12.88 2.15 -0.70
CA VAL A 49 11.93 2.58 0.35
C VAL A 49 10.50 2.55 -0.19
N HIS A 50 9.57 1.96 0.57
CA HIS A 50 8.13 2.00 0.28
C HIS A 50 7.40 2.73 1.41
N ALA A 51 6.62 3.75 1.07
CA ALA A 51 5.79 4.50 2.01
C ALA A 51 4.31 4.42 1.63
N SER A 52 3.46 4.17 2.63
CA SER A 52 2.00 4.23 2.53
C SER A 52 1.47 5.23 3.56
N PRO A 53 1.62 6.54 3.32
CA PRO A 53 1.17 7.56 4.27
C PRO A 53 -0.34 7.49 4.46
N PRO A 54 -0.87 7.91 5.66
CA PRO A 54 -2.29 7.87 5.96
C PRO A 54 -3.15 8.50 4.86
N CYS A 55 -4.17 7.77 4.40
CA CYS A 55 -5.01 8.17 3.27
C CYS A 55 -6.29 8.93 3.69
N GLN A 56 -6.59 9.08 4.99
CA GLN A 56 -7.85 9.61 5.50
C GLN A 56 -8.13 11.05 5.04
N HIS A 57 -7.08 11.83 4.75
CA HIS A 57 -7.24 13.19 4.21
C HIS A 57 -7.95 13.21 2.85
N GLY A 58 -7.62 12.31 1.96
CA GLY A 58 -7.99 12.41 0.54
C GLY A 58 -8.54 11.16 -0.13
N CYS A 59 -8.79 10.05 0.57
CA CYS A 59 -9.30 8.85 -0.09
C CYS A 59 -10.79 9.00 -0.46
N ALA A 60 -11.22 8.31 -1.52
CA ALA A 60 -12.57 8.39 -2.04
C ALA A 60 -13.66 8.00 -1.02
N LEU A 61 -13.32 7.16 -0.03
CA LEU A 61 -14.26 6.73 1.02
C LEU A 61 -14.45 7.78 2.12
N THR A 62 -13.48 8.63 2.38
CA THR A 62 -13.49 9.56 3.51
C THR A 62 -13.78 11.01 3.12
N VAL A 63 -13.60 11.38 1.86
CA VAL A 63 -13.78 12.77 1.39
C VAL A 63 -15.17 13.33 1.75
N GLY A 64 -16.25 12.57 1.53
CA GLY A 64 -17.61 12.98 1.87
C GLY A 64 -17.81 13.12 3.39
N THR A 65 -17.31 12.15 4.16
CA THR A 65 -17.40 12.15 5.62
C THR A 65 -16.56 13.26 6.23
N ASN A 66 -15.35 13.49 5.73
CA ASN A 66 -14.48 14.58 6.16
C ASN A 66 -15.16 15.95 5.95
N ALA A 67 -15.84 16.13 4.82
CA ALA A 67 -16.56 17.37 4.53
C ALA A 67 -17.76 17.55 5.46
N SER A 68 -18.58 16.50 5.67
CA SER A 68 -19.80 16.57 6.47
C SER A 68 -19.57 16.63 7.99
N GLN A 69 -18.46 16.04 8.48
CA GLN A 69 -18.10 15.96 9.90
C GLN A 69 -17.02 16.95 10.33
N GLY A 70 -16.48 17.75 9.41
CA GLY A 70 -15.39 18.69 9.70
C GLY A 70 -14.04 18.04 9.99
N TRP A 71 -13.86 16.76 9.71
CA TRP A 71 -12.63 16.01 10.00
C TRP A 71 -11.46 16.34 9.07
N GLY A 72 -11.68 17.11 8.00
CA GLY A 72 -10.61 17.56 7.12
C GLY A 72 -9.50 18.38 7.79
N ARG A 73 -9.80 18.94 9.00
CA ARG A 73 -8.80 19.63 9.83
C ARG A 73 -7.98 18.69 10.71
N VAL A 74 -8.48 17.49 10.94
CA VAL A 74 -7.85 16.47 11.80
C VAL A 74 -6.96 15.54 10.96
N HIS A 75 -7.35 15.27 9.72
CA HIS A 75 -6.62 14.41 8.82
C HIS A 75 -5.60 15.22 8.01
N VAL A 76 -4.35 15.18 8.43
CA VAL A 76 -3.23 15.88 7.77
C VAL A 76 -2.82 15.12 6.51
N ASP A 77 -2.52 15.86 5.43
CA ASP A 77 -1.89 15.29 4.24
C ASP A 77 -0.38 15.11 4.50
N LEU A 78 0.05 13.87 4.59
CA LEU A 78 1.45 13.51 4.81
C LEU A 78 2.20 13.14 3.52
N VAL A 79 1.56 13.18 2.35
CA VAL A 79 2.21 12.80 1.09
C VAL A 79 3.39 13.72 0.76
N ALA A 80 3.22 15.04 0.89
CA ALA A 80 4.28 15.99 0.59
C ALA A 80 5.50 15.85 1.51
N PRO A 81 5.36 15.84 2.86
CA PRO A 81 6.52 15.66 3.75
C PRO A 81 7.17 14.27 3.63
N VAL A 82 6.40 13.23 3.34
CA VAL A 82 6.94 11.89 3.06
C VAL A 82 7.80 11.93 1.80
N ARG A 83 7.29 12.52 0.70
CA ARG A 83 8.04 12.64 -0.55
C ARG A 83 9.36 13.38 -0.37
N GLU A 84 9.33 14.53 0.33
CA GLU A 84 10.53 15.32 0.61
C GLU A 84 11.61 14.48 1.33
N LEU A 85 11.24 13.72 2.34
CA LEU A 85 12.18 12.85 3.05
C LEU A 85 12.68 11.70 2.15
N LEU A 86 11.80 11.09 1.36
CA LEU A 86 12.18 10.02 0.43
C LEU A 86 13.18 10.52 -0.61
N GLU A 87 12.98 11.71 -1.19
CA GLU A 87 13.92 12.35 -2.12
C GLU A 87 15.29 12.58 -1.47
N ARG A 88 15.32 12.97 -0.20
CA ARG A 88 16.56 13.17 0.56
C ARG A 88 17.32 11.87 0.83
N THR A 89 16.69 10.70 0.76
CA THR A 89 17.40 9.41 0.90
C THR A 89 18.37 9.16 -0.27
N GLY A 90 18.09 9.72 -1.43
CA GLY A 90 18.79 9.39 -2.68
C GLY A 90 18.51 7.97 -3.19
N LEU A 91 17.63 7.21 -2.55
CA LEU A 91 17.26 5.85 -2.91
C LEU A 91 16.03 5.83 -3.83
N PRO A 92 15.87 4.79 -4.65
CA PRO A 92 14.61 4.51 -5.31
C PRO A 92 13.50 4.32 -4.27
N TYR A 93 12.32 4.86 -4.56
CA TYR A 93 11.19 4.76 -3.64
C TYR A 93 9.85 4.55 -4.32
N VAL A 94 8.85 4.18 -3.52
CA VAL A 94 7.44 4.11 -3.89
C VAL A 94 6.60 4.85 -2.84
N ILE A 95 5.62 5.63 -3.29
CA ILE A 95 4.54 6.13 -2.43
C ILE A 95 3.23 5.48 -2.91
N GLU A 96 2.51 4.84 -1.98
CA GLU A 96 1.21 4.22 -2.25
C GLU A 96 0.06 5.07 -1.72
N GLN A 97 -1.02 5.15 -2.50
CA GLN A 97 -2.29 5.70 -2.04
C GLN A 97 -3.48 5.00 -2.69
N PRO A 98 -4.62 4.84 -2.00
CA PRO A 98 -5.85 4.40 -2.61
C PRO A 98 -6.37 5.45 -3.62
N ASN A 99 -7.37 5.07 -4.41
CA ASN A 99 -8.06 6.01 -5.26
C ASN A 99 -8.68 7.14 -4.43
N GLY A 100 -8.44 8.37 -4.85
CA GLY A 100 -8.91 9.57 -4.16
C GLY A 100 -8.24 10.83 -4.70
N ARG A 101 -8.13 11.83 -3.83
CA ARG A 101 -7.58 13.17 -4.12
C ARG A 101 -6.14 13.36 -3.64
N ALA A 102 -5.50 12.29 -3.15
CA ALA A 102 -4.11 12.39 -2.72
C ALA A 102 -3.22 12.90 -3.85
N ALA A 103 -2.32 13.81 -3.52
CA ALA A 103 -1.44 14.49 -4.48
C ALA A 103 -0.20 13.62 -4.80
N ILE A 104 -0.43 12.42 -5.34
CA ILE A 104 0.64 11.56 -5.87
C ILE A 104 0.58 11.49 -7.39
N ARG A 105 1.73 11.27 -8.04
CA ARG A 105 1.75 10.82 -9.42
C ARG A 105 1.17 9.40 -9.48
N LYS A 106 0.48 9.09 -10.55
CA LYS A 106 -0.07 7.75 -10.78
C LYS A 106 0.77 7.05 -11.85
N ASP A 107 2.01 6.75 -11.49
CA ASP A 107 2.94 6.07 -12.39
C ASP A 107 2.49 4.62 -12.62
N LEU A 108 1.87 4.01 -11.60
CA LEU A 108 1.23 2.70 -11.68
C LEU A 108 -0.14 2.72 -10.99
N THR A 109 -1.08 1.96 -11.53
CA THR A 109 -2.33 1.59 -10.86
C THR A 109 -2.48 0.07 -10.87
N LEU A 110 -2.47 -0.55 -9.70
CA LEU A 110 -2.65 -1.99 -9.54
C LEU A 110 -4.04 -2.31 -8.99
N CYS A 111 -4.60 -3.44 -9.41
CA CYS A 111 -5.90 -3.95 -9.01
C CYS A 111 -5.81 -5.45 -8.72
N GLY A 112 -6.63 -5.95 -7.78
CA GLY A 112 -6.66 -7.37 -7.44
C GLY A 112 -6.92 -8.29 -8.62
N GLU A 113 -7.75 -7.85 -9.57
CA GLU A 113 -8.06 -8.61 -10.78
C GLU A 113 -6.81 -8.94 -11.60
N MET A 114 -5.84 -8.04 -11.67
CA MET A 114 -4.59 -8.21 -12.41
C MET A 114 -3.74 -9.39 -11.87
N PHE A 115 -4.01 -9.80 -10.63
CA PHE A 115 -3.29 -10.85 -9.91
C PHE A 115 -4.17 -12.04 -9.54
N GLY A 116 -5.38 -12.14 -10.12
CA GLY A 116 -6.33 -13.22 -9.83
C GLY A 116 -6.88 -13.20 -8.40
N LEU A 117 -6.80 -12.07 -7.69
CA LEU A 117 -7.29 -11.94 -6.32
C LEU A 117 -8.82 -11.79 -6.28
N GLY A 118 -9.40 -12.10 -5.11
CA GLY A 118 -10.84 -11.97 -4.84
C GLY A 118 -11.29 -10.57 -4.43
N VAL A 119 -10.55 -9.52 -4.79
CA VAL A 119 -10.85 -8.12 -4.44
C VAL A 119 -10.70 -7.18 -5.64
N ILE A 120 -11.60 -6.20 -5.74
CA ILE A 120 -11.36 -4.98 -6.53
C ILE A 120 -10.75 -3.96 -5.58
N ARG A 121 -9.44 -3.79 -5.65
CA ARG A 121 -8.68 -2.94 -4.72
C ARG A 121 -7.64 -2.13 -5.49
N HIS A 122 -8.09 -1.08 -6.17
CA HIS A 122 -7.19 -0.19 -6.89
C HIS A 122 -6.28 0.54 -5.91
N ARG A 123 -4.98 0.53 -6.21
CA ARG A 123 -3.95 1.30 -5.52
C ARG A 123 -3.08 2.00 -6.55
N ASN A 124 -2.84 3.28 -6.30
CA ASN A 124 -1.95 4.10 -7.12
C ASN A 124 -0.58 4.15 -6.48
N PHE A 125 0.44 4.13 -7.30
CA PHE A 125 1.83 4.16 -6.86
C PHE A 125 2.57 5.24 -7.64
N GLU A 126 3.27 6.11 -6.89
CA GLU A 126 4.25 7.04 -7.40
C GLU A 126 5.63 6.39 -7.27
N LEU A 127 6.43 6.44 -8.34
CA LEU A 127 7.77 5.85 -8.39
C LEU A 127 8.81 6.97 -8.40
N GLY A 128 9.73 6.98 -7.44
CA GLY A 128 10.80 7.95 -7.37
C GLY A 128 12.17 7.33 -7.68
N GLY A 129 12.90 7.95 -8.60
CA GLY A 129 14.25 7.51 -9.01
C GLY A 129 14.28 6.30 -9.95
N TRP A 130 13.14 5.76 -10.36
CA TRP A 130 13.02 4.61 -11.27
C TRP A 130 11.67 4.60 -11.99
N THR A 131 11.49 3.71 -12.97
CA THR A 131 10.25 3.56 -13.73
C THR A 131 9.92 2.09 -13.94
N ALA A 132 8.63 1.79 -14.13
CA ALA A 132 8.15 0.48 -14.52
C ALA A 132 6.99 0.62 -15.52
N PRO A 133 6.79 -0.35 -16.43
CA PRO A 133 5.64 -0.34 -17.31
C PRO A 133 4.35 -0.59 -16.53
N GLN A 134 3.26 0.09 -16.91
CA GLN A 134 1.93 -0.21 -16.37
C GLN A 134 1.50 -1.60 -16.84
N PRO A 135 1.24 -2.57 -15.93
CA PRO A 135 0.72 -3.86 -16.35
C PRO A 135 -0.72 -3.74 -16.85
N VAL A 136 -1.12 -4.64 -17.76
CA VAL A 136 -2.45 -4.62 -18.36
C VAL A 136 -3.52 -4.83 -17.29
N HIS A 137 -4.46 -3.90 -17.21
CA HIS A 137 -5.65 -4.03 -16.36
C HIS A 137 -6.75 -4.75 -17.13
N LEU A 138 -7.06 -5.98 -16.71
CA LEU A 138 -8.15 -6.74 -17.28
C LEU A 138 -9.51 -6.19 -16.81
N PRO A 139 -10.57 -6.29 -17.63
CA PRO A 139 -11.92 -5.98 -17.20
C PRO A 139 -12.32 -6.80 -15.98
N HIS A 140 -12.99 -6.16 -15.01
CA HIS A 140 -13.48 -6.89 -13.84
C HIS A 140 -14.53 -7.93 -14.23
N ARG A 141 -14.41 -9.15 -13.70
CA ARG A 141 -15.35 -10.27 -13.92
C ARG A 141 -16.75 -10.03 -13.36
N GLY A 142 -16.94 -8.96 -12.58
CA GLY A 142 -18.22 -8.63 -11.96
C GLY A 142 -18.10 -7.53 -10.93
N ARG A 143 -18.95 -7.59 -9.93
CA ARG A 143 -19.02 -6.59 -8.83
C ARG A 143 -18.59 -7.18 -7.49
N VAL A 144 -18.35 -6.29 -6.53
CA VAL A 144 -18.13 -6.68 -5.13
C VAL A 144 -19.45 -7.15 -4.54
N ARG A 145 -19.45 -8.33 -3.91
CA ARG A 145 -20.57 -8.93 -3.16
C ARG A 145 -20.90 -8.12 -1.92
N GLY A 146 -22.18 -8.01 -1.58
CA GLY A 146 -22.62 -7.40 -0.34
C GLY A 146 -23.90 -6.60 -0.44
N TYR A 147 -24.36 -6.05 0.70
CA TYR A 147 -25.53 -5.21 0.79
C TYR A 147 -25.22 -3.75 0.44
N ARG A 148 -26.11 -3.12 -0.36
CA ARG A 148 -26.09 -1.69 -0.68
C ARG A 148 -27.51 -1.17 -0.70
N HIS A 149 -27.81 -0.17 0.11
CA HIS A 149 -29.14 0.42 0.22
C HIS A 149 -30.24 -0.65 0.45
N GLY A 150 -29.99 -1.60 1.35
CA GLY A 150 -30.95 -2.67 1.70
C GLY A 150 -31.06 -3.83 0.69
N ARG A 151 -30.36 -3.75 -0.45
CA ARG A 151 -30.37 -4.81 -1.48
C ARG A 151 -29.06 -5.57 -1.48
N PHE A 152 -29.14 -6.90 -1.53
CA PHE A 152 -27.98 -7.77 -1.71
C PHE A 152 -27.57 -7.82 -3.19
N TYR A 153 -26.27 -7.74 -3.44
CA TYR A 153 -25.65 -7.93 -4.75
C TYR A 153 -24.66 -9.08 -4.65
N ASP A 154 -24.80 -10.04 -5.54
CA ASP A 154 -23.83 -11.13 -5.68
C ASP A 154 -22.69 -10.73 -6.62
N GLY A 155 -21.53 -11.38 -6.46
CA GLY A 155 -20.36 -11.13 -7.29
C GLY A 155 -19.11 -11.87 -6.81
N PRO A 156 -18.09 -11.97 -7.68
CA PRO A 156 -16.89 -12.77 -7.42
C PRO A 156 -15.89 -12.10 -6.44
N TYR A 157 -16.13 -10.86 -6.06
CA TYR A 157 -15.19 -10.13 -5.19
C TYR A 157 -15.80 -9.85 -3.81
N VAL A 158 -14.94 -9.85 -2.80
CA VAL A 158 -15.33 -9.48 -1.43
C VAL A 158 -14.97 -8.02 -1.13
N ALA A 159 -15.68 -7.41 -0.16
CA ALA A 159 -15.42 -6.06 0.30
C ALA A 159 -14.28 -6.06 1.33
N ALA A 160 -13.07 -5.69 0.91
CA ALA A 160 -11.91 -5.52 1.79
C ALA A 160 -11.75 -4.06 2.25
N TYR A 161 -12.86 -3.41 2.71
CA TYR A 161 -12.88 -2.02 3.18
C TYR A 161 -14.11 -1.74 4.03
N GLY A 162 -13.99 -0.73 4.90
CA GLY A 162 -15.09 -0.17 5.68
C GLY A 162 -15.82 -1.14 6.62
N ASN A 163 -16.84 -0.61 7.27
CA ASN A 163 -17.65 -1.32 8.27
C ASN A 163 -19.08 -1.68 7.80
N GLY A 164 -19.34 -1.61 6.50
CA GLY A 164 -20.67 -1.84 5.90
C GLY A 164 -21.17 -3.28 5.96
N GLY A 165 -22.47 -3.46 5.71
CA GLY A 165 -23.13 -4.77 5.70
C GLY A 165 -22.60 -5.70 4.61
N GLY A 166 -22.73 -7.01 4.82
CA GLY A 166 -22.25 -8.05 3.90
C GLY A 166 -20.74 -8.22 3.93
N LYS A 167 -20.11 -7.97 5.08
CA LYS A 167 -18.67 -8.19 5.28
C LYS A 167 -18.33 -9.66 5.07
N PRO A 168 -17.23 -9.95 4.35
CA PRO A 168 -16.69 -11.29 4.28
C PRO A 168 -16.20 -11.73 5.65
N SER A 169 -16.13 -13.03 5.91
CA SER A 169 -15.43 -13.60 7.05
C SER A 169 -13.92 -13.32 6.96
N VAL A 170 -13.21 -13.49 8.09
CA VAL A 170 -11.75 -13.36 8.10
C VAL A 170 -11.09 -14.32 7.11
N PRO A 171 -11.43 -15.62 7.06
CA PRO A 171 -10.88 -16.54 6.08
C PRO A 171 -11.13 -16.12 4.62
N GLU A 172 -12.32 -15.56 4.32
CA GLU A 172 -12.61 -15.04 2.98
C GLU A 172 -11.74 -13.83 2.64
N LEU A 173 -11.49 -12.92 3.59
CA LEU A 173 -10.57 -11.80 3.41
C LEU A 173 -9.14 -12.27 3.19
N GLN A 174 -8.67 -13.22 4.01
CA GLN A 174 -7.34 -13.81 3.89
C GLN A 174 -7.14 -14.41 2.49
N ALA A 175 -8.06 -15.24 2.04
CA ALA A 175 -8.02 -15.84 0.71
C ALA A 175 -8.06 -14.78 -0.40
N ALA A 176 -8.97 -13.81 -0.31
CA ALA A 176 -9.17 -12.79 -1.32
C ALA A 176 -8.01 -11.79 -1.44
N MET A 177 -7.29 -11.54 -0.35
CA MET A 177 -6.13 -10.64 -0.29
C MET A 177 -4.79 -11.37 -0.48
N GLY A 178 -4.77 -12.70 -0.35
CA GLY A 178 -3.54 -13.50 -0.33
C GLY A 178 -2.69 -13.27 0.93
N ILE A 179 -3.35 -13.02 2.08
CA ILE A 179 -2.72 -12.74 3.37
C ILE A 179 -3.06 -13.87 4.34
N THR A 180 -2.06 -14.52 4.93
CA THR A 180 -2.24 -15.72 5.78
C THR A 180 -1.61 -15.60 7.17
N TRP A 181 -0.90 -14.51 7.46
CA TRP A 181 -0.12 -14.35 8.70
C TRP A 181 -0.83 -13.53 9.78
N THR A 182 -2.03 -13.06 9.54
CA THR A 182 -2.88 -12.38 10.51
C THR A 182 -4.35 -12.77 10.30
N ASP A 183 -5.10 -12.84 11.37
CA ASP A 183 -6.55 -13.00 11.41
C ASP A 183 -7.28 -11.74 11.90
N VAL A 184 -6.54 -10.66 12.13
CA VAL A 184 -7.07 -9.37 12.53
C VAL A 184 -7.67 -8.67 11.32
N ARG A 185 -8.99 -8.45 11.35
CA ARG A 185 -9.74 -7.86 10.24
C ARG A 185 -9.22 -6.49 9.81
N GLU A 186 -8.87 -5.64 10.77
CA GLU A 186 -8.35 -4.30 10.50
C GLU A 186 -7.05 -4.37 9.70
N GLU A 187 -6.10 -5.21 10.13
CA GLU A 187 -4.84 -5.42 9.41
C GLU A 187 -5.08 -5.91 7.97
N LEU A 188 -6.04 -6.84 7.78
CA LEU A 188 -6.39 -7.34 6.45
C LEU A 188 -7.01 -6.25 5.56
N THR A 189 -7.85 -5.36 6.11
CA THR A 189 -8.51 -4.31 5.35
C THR A 189 -7.63 -3.10 5.08
N GLU A 190 -6.61 -2.85 5.89
CA GLU A 190 -5.61 -1.80 5.69
C GLU A 190 -4.48 -2.23 4.75
N ALA A 191 -4.10 -3.49 4.78
CA ALA A 191 -2.96 -4.00 4.03
C ALA A 191 -3.05 -3.81 2.51
N ILE A 192 -1.89 -3.70 1.89
CA ILE A 192 -1.71 -3.86 0.45
C ILE A 192 -1.58 -5.36 0.16
N PRO A 193 -2.28 -5.91 -0.84
CA PRO A 193 -2.10 -7.29 -1.24
C PRO A 193 -0.63 -7.62 -1.54
N PRO A 194 -0.07 -8.71 -1.01
CA PRO A 194 1.33 -9.07 -1.25
C PRO A 194 1.71 -9.20 -2.73
N ALA A 195 0.76 -9.59 -3.57
CA ALA A 195 0.97 -9.68 -5.01
C ALA A 195 1.36 -8.34 -5.65
N TYR A 196 0.87 -7.19 -5.11
CA TYR A 196 1.26 -5.87 -5.61
C TYR A 196 2.70 -5.56 -5.26
N SER A 197 3.07 -5.70 -3.99
CA SER A 197 4.45 -5.43 -3.54
C SER A 197 5.46 -6.45 -4.10
N GLU A 198 5.04 -7.68 -4.40
CA GLU A 198 5.87 -8.65 -5.12
C GLU A 198 6.13 -8.18 -6.56
N TRP A 199 5.09 -7.77 -7.28
CA TRP A 199 5.24 -7.26 -8.64
C TRP A 199 6.13 -6.01 -8.68
N ILE A 200 5.87 -5.03 -7.79
CA ILE A 200 6.67 -3.81 -7.67
C ILE A 200 8.12 -4.16 -7.34
N GLY A 201 8.36 -5.06 -6.40
CA GLY A 201 9.71 -5.47 -6.01
C GLY A 201 10.48 -6.11 -7.17
N ARG A 202 9.86 -7.00 -7.93
CA ARG A 202 10.47 -7.61 -9.13
C ARG A 202 10.78 -6.57 -10.20
N ALA A 203 9.86 -5.63 -10.44
CA ALA A 203 10.06 -4.53 -11.39
C ALA A 203 11.20 -3.60 -10.94
N ALA A 204 11.29 -3.28 -9.64
CA ALA A 204 12.37 -2.48 -9.08
C ALA A 204 13.72 -3.17 -9.25
N LEU A 205 13.85 -4.47 -8.91
CA LEU A 205 15.10 -5.22 -9.11
C LEU A 205 15.52 -5.21 -10.58
N ALA A 206 14.59 -5.41 -11.50
CA ALA A 206 14.91 -5.39 -12.93
C ALA A 206 15.37 -4.00 -13.42
N ALA A 207 14.77 -2.92 -12.91
CA ALA A 207 15.12 -1.54 -13.26
C ALA A 207 16.45 -1.10 -12.65
N LEU A 208 16.83 -1.62 -11.47
CA LEU A 208 17.99 -1.21 -10.69
C LEU A 208 19.21 -2.13 -10.87
N ALA A 209 19.04 -3.30 -11.48
CA ALA A 209 20.11 -4.27 -11.70
C ALA A 209 21.37 -3.66 -12.37
N PRO A 210 21.27 -2.82 -13.41
CA PRO A 210 22.45 -2.22 -14.05
C PRO A 210 23.23 -1.25 -13.15
N VAL A 211 22.57 -0.66 -12.15
CA VAL A 211 23.18 0.29 -11.19
C VAL A 211 23.93 -0.44 -10.10
N MET A 212 23.49 -1.64 -9.74
CA MET A 212 24.13 -2.44 -8.69
C MET A 212 25.43 -3.13 -9.16
N GLU A 213 25.55 -3.45 -10.45
CA GLU A 213 26.78 -4.04 -11.04
C GLU A 213 27.92 -3.03 -11.15
N VAL A 214 27.64 -1.72 -11.19
CA VAL A 214 28.67 -0.67 -11.28
C VAL A 214 29.23 -0.27 -9.90
N ALA A 215 28.54 -0.63 -8.81
CA ALA A 215 28.90 -0.27 -7.43
C ALA A 215 29.61 -1.38 -6.65
N ALA A 216 29.80 -2.57 -7.23
CA ALA A 216 30.49 -3.71 -6.64
C ALA A 216 31.93 -3.85 -7.17
#